data_648703143d78303d25b57da3f97a6200
#
_entry.id   648703143d78303d25b57da3f97a6200
#
_cell.length_a   1.000
_cell.length_b   1.000
_cell.length_c   1.000
_cell.angle_alpha   90.00
_cell.angle_beta   90.00
_cell.angle_gamma   90.00
#
_symmetry.space_group_name_H-M   'P 1'
#
loop_
_entity.id
_entity.type
_entity.pdbx_description
1 polymer ?
#
loop_
_entity_poly.entity_id
_entity_poly.type
_entity_poly.pdbx_seq_one_letter_code
_entity_poly.pdbx_strand_id
1 'polypeptide(L)'
;YAGGFFKEAAFYGGTCLRIFHGLQRFSEDMDFSLLTQDENFDFTKYFPAIIDAFALVGREVEITKKDKKSFGKVESAFLKDNTDVYDVTFQTEKSIKIKIEVDTCPPLNFKTEQKLLLQPHSFMTRCFTLPDLFAGKMHALVYRTWKNRVKGRDWYDLEWYVRNNVPLDFTHLAERCRQF
;
A
#
# COMPACT_ATOMS: atom_id res chain seq x y z
N TYR A 1 13.49 -4.86 2.84
CA TYR A 1 13.77 -5.44 4.16
C TYR A 1 15.13 -4.97 4.70
N ALA A 2 16.22 -5.14 3.93
CA ALA A 2 17.58 -4.80 4.35
C ALA A 2 17.74 -3.34 4.81
N GLY A 3 17.05 -2.40 4.17
CA GLY A 3 17.04 -1.00 4.57
C GLY A 3 16.28 -0.68 5.86
N GLY A 4 15.60 -1.65 6.49
CA GLY A 4 14.90 -1.46 7.76
C GLY A 4 13.51 -0.81 7.66
N PHE A 5 12.97 -0.58 6.46
CA PHE A 5 11.69 0.10 6.25
C PHE A 5 10.53 -0.51 7.05
N PHE A 6 10.46 -1.84 7.15
CA PHE A 6 9.42 -2.52 7.93
C PHE A 6 9.54 -2.36 9.47
N LYS A 7 10.53 -1.63 9.96
CA LYS A 7 10.54 -1.18 11.37
C LYS A 7 9.63 0.02 11.59
N GLU A 8 9.44 0.84 10.56
CA GLU A 8 8.70 2.09 10.61
C GLU A 8 7.33 2.01 9.90
N ALA A 9 7.16 1.05 8.98
CA ALA A 9 5.96 0.92 8.15
C ALA A 9 5.42 -0.50 8.08
N ALA A 10 4.14 -0.61 7.72
CA ALA A 10 3.48 -1.87 7.43
C ALA A 10 2.84 -1.85 6.03
N PHE A 11 2.90 -2.99 5.36
CA PHE A 11 2.31 -3.22 4.07
C PHE A 11 0.81 -3.48 4.20
N TYR A 12 0.00 -2.83 3.37
CA TYR A 12 -1.45 -2.99 3.39
C TYR A 12 -2.04 -2.92 1.98
N GLY A 13 -3.35 -2.80 1.86
CA GLY A 13 -4.01 -2.63 0.57
C GLY A 13 -4.18 -3.92 -0.24
N GLY A 14 -4.59 -3.76 -1.50
CA GLY A 14 -4.95 -4.87 -2.38
C GLY A 14 -3.77 -5.78 -2.75
N THR A 15 -2.58 -5.23 -2.86
CA THR A 15 -1.38 -6.01 -3.21
C THR A 15 -0.90 -6.84 -2.02
N CYS A 16 -1.01 -6.33 -0.79
CA CYS A 16 -0.78 -7.10 0.42
C CYS A 16 -1.75 -8.30 0.50
N LEU A 17 -3.04 -8.07 0.25
CA LEU A 17 -4.06 -9.11 0.25
C LEU A 17 -3.77 -10.17 -0.83
N ARG A 18 -3.29 -9.76 -2.01
CA ARG A 18 -2.92 -10.67 -3.10
C ARG A 18 -1.72 -11.53 -2.74
N ILE A 19 -0.63 -10.93 -2.25
CA ILE A 19 0.64 -11.61 -2.01
C ILE A 19 0.54 -12.57 -0.83
N PHE A 20 -0.10 -12.15 0.26
CA PHE A 20 -0.06 -12.88 1.53
C PHE A 20 -1.34 -13.65 1.87
N HIS A 21 -2.44 -13.37 1.17
CA HIS A 21 -3.75 -13.94 1.52
C HIS A 21 -4.50 -14.56 0.34
N GLY A 22 -3.88 -14.60 -0.85
CA GLY A 22 -4.41 -15.35 -1.99
C GLY A 22 -5.55 -14.66 -2.75
N LEU A 23 -5.64 -13.32 -2.71
CA LEU A 23 -6.57 -12.59 -3.57
C LEU A 23 -6.21 -12.82 -5.05
N GLN A 24 -7.16 -13.31 -5.84
CA GLN A 24 -6.91 -13.78 -7.21
C GLN A 24 -6.79 -12.65 -8.25
N ARG A 25 -7.37 -11.47 -7.97
CA ARG A 25 -7.31 -10.37 -8.93
C ARG A 25 -5.92 -9.72 -8.98
N PHE A 26 -5.61 -9.13 -10.13
CA PHE A 26 -4.40 -8.33 -10.30
C PHE A 26 -4.41 -7.06 -9.42
N SER A 27 -3.27 -6.75 -8.85
CA SER A 27 -3.00 -5.53 -8.08
C SER A 27 -1.53 -5.15 -8.28
N GLU A 28 -1.25 -3.88 -8.51
CA GLU A 28 0.08 -3.38 -8.90
C GLU A 28 0.63 -2.30 -7.98
N ASP A 29 -0.23 -1.51 -7.32
CA ASP A 29 0.20 -0.49 -6.37
C ASP A 29 0.68 -1.14 -5.06
N MET A 30 1.79 -0.64 -4.52
CA MET A 30 2.32 -1.07 -3.23
C MET A 30 2.00 -0.01 -2.17
N ASP A 31 1.04 -0.32 -1.31
CA ASP A 31 0.53 0.59 -0.30
C ASP A 31 1.20 0.31 1.06
N PHE A 32 1.81 1.33 1.65
CA PHE A 32 2.42 1.26 2.98
C PHE A 32 1.84 2.33 3.90
N SER A 33 1.71 1.99 5.16
CA SER A 33 1.29 2.90 6.22
C SER A 33 2.40 2.98 7.27
N LEU A 34 2.76 4.17 7.70
CA LEU A 34 3.64 4.30 8.87
C LEU A 34 2.95 3.73 10.11
N LEU A 35 3.73 3.26 11.07
CA LEU A 35 3.25 2.75 12.36
C LEU A 35 2.89 3.89 13.32
N THR A 36 3.48 5.04 13.11
CA THR A 36 3.25 6.31 13.82
C THR A 36 3.14 7.42 12.80
N GLN A 37 2.40 8.47 13.13
CA GLN A 37 2.30 9.64 12.27
C GLN A 37 3.63 10.41 12.28
N ASP A 38 4.14 10.72 11.08
CA ASP A 38 5.35 11.52 10.89
C ASP A 38 5.23 12.32 9.58
N GLU A 39 4.92 13.62 9.72
CA GLU A 39 4.79 14.52 8.57
C GLU A 39 6.13 14.82 7.88
N ASN A 40 7.25 14.58 8.56
CA ASN A 40 8.60 14.79 8.06
C ASN A 40 9.24 13.50 7.54
N PHE A 41 8.47 12.41 7.44
CA PHE A 41 8.99 11.15 6.97
C PHE A 41 9.56 11.28 5.55
N ASP A 42 10.80 10.83 5.38
CA ASP A 42 11.47 10.81 4.10
C ASP A 42 11.76 9.36 3.65
N PHE A 43 11.04 8.93 2.62
CA PHE A 43 11.23 7.61 2.03
C PHE A 43 12.51 7.51 1.20
N THR A 44 13.10 8.64 0.78
CA THR A 44 14.31 8.64 -0.07
C THR A 44 15.51 7.96 0.60
N LYS A 45 15.54 7.94 1.94
CA LYS A 45 16.56 7.22 2.73
C LYS A 45 16.64 5.72 2.42
N TYR A 46 15.57 5.15 1.82
CA TYR A 46 15.50 3.73 1.45
C TYR A 46 15.85 3.46 -0.02
N PHE A 47 15.97 4.50 -0.86
CA PHE A 47 16.25 4.35 -2.29
C PHE A 47 17.52 3.55 -2.56
N PRO A 48 18.66 3.80 -1.89
CA PRO A 48 19.87 3.01 -2.13
C PRO A 48 19.63 1.51 -1.92
N ALA A 49 19.00 1.13 -0.82
CA ALA A 49 18.73 -0.27 -0.52
C ALA A 49 17.77 -0.94 -1.52
N ILE A 50 16.85 -0.18 -2.11
CA ILE A 50 15.95 -0.69 -3.16
C ILE A 50 16.74 -0.87 -4.47
N ILE A 51 17.50 0.13 -4.88
CA ILE A 51 18.34 0.10 -6.09
C ILE A 51 19.32 -1.06 -6.03
N ASP A 52 20.04 -1.19 -4.91
CA ASP A 52 21.00 -2.28 -4.70
C ASP A 52 20.33 -3.66 -4.78
N ALA A 53 19.15 -3.80 -4.18
CA ALA A 53 18.40 -5.06 -4.24
C ALA A 53 17.99 -5.46 -5.66
N PHE A 54 17.63 -4.50 -6.51
CA PHE A 54 17.33 -4.76 -7.91
C PHE A 54 18.60 -5.03 -8.73
N ALA A 55 19.70 -4.32 -8.46
CA ALA A 55 20.98 -4.55 -9.09
C ALA A 55 21.51 -5.97 -8.85
N LEU A 56 21.31 -6.54 -7.65
CA LEU A 56 21.67 -7.93 -7.34
C LEU A 56 20.97 -8.97 -8.20
N VAL A 57 19.80 -8.66 -8.75
CA VAL A 57 19.08 -9.53 -9.68
C VAL A 57 19.21 -9.08 -11.14
N GLY A 58 20.20 -8.23 -11.43
CA GLY A 58 20.51 -7.77 -12.78
C GLY A 58 19.47 -6.79 -13.34
N ARG A 59 18.79 -6.02 -12.50
CA ARG A 59 17.80 -5.02 -12.91
C ARG A 59 18.24 -3.62 -12.51
N GLU A 60 18.23 -2.71 -13.45
CA GLU A 60 18.42 -1.29 -13.22
C GLU A 60 17.08 -0.61 -13.01
N VAL A 61 16.96 0.19 -11.97
CA VAL A 61 15.73 0.92 -11.61
C VAL A 61 16.05 2.37 -11.29
N GLU A 62 15.12 3.23 -11.63
CA GLU A 62 15.09 4.63 -11.21
C GLU A 62 13.89 4.85 -10.30
N ILE A 63 14.09 5.59 -9.21
CA ILE A 63 13.01 5.91 -8.26
C ILE A 63 12.82 7.41 -8.25
N THR A 64 11.59 7.85 -8.53
CA THR A 64 11.22 9.27 -8.55
C THR A 64 10.07 9.53 -7.59
N LYS A 65 10.17 10.59 -6.78
CA LYS A 65 9.04 11.10 -5.99
C LYS A 65 8.12 11.89 -6.92
N LYS A 66 6.83 11.60 -6.88
CA LYS A 66 5.84 12.38 -7.64
C LYS A 66 5.46 13.63 -6.86
N ASP A 67 5.57 14.77 -7.51
CA ASP A 67 4.99 16.00 -6.99
C ASP A 67 3.47 15.91 -6.97
N LYS A 68 2.85 16.29 -5.85
CA LYS A 68 1.37 16.30 -5.68
C LYS A 68 0.67 17.15 -6.75
N LYS A 69 1.34 18.15 -7.31
CA LYS A 69 0.85 18.98 -8.43
C LYS A 69 0.76 18.26 -9.78
N SER A 70 1.44 17.12 -9.94
CA SER A 70 1.44 16.36 -11.19
C SER A 70 0.28 15.36 -11.30
N PHE A 71 -0.52 15.21 -10.23
CA PHE A 71 -1.69 14.36 -10.26
C PHE A 71 -2.84 15.03 -10.99
N GLY A 72 -3.48 14.33 -11.92
CA GLY A 72 -4.72 14.79 -12.54
C GLY A 72 -5.82 15.01 -11.48
N LYS A 73 -6.80 15.90 -11.76
CA LYS A 73 -7.90 16.24 -10.85
C LYS A 73 -8.63 15.02 -10.22
N VAL A 74 -8.58 13.87 -10.89
CA VAL A 74 -9.22 12.62 -10.42
C VAL A 74 -8.30 11.86 -9.46
N GLU A 75 -6.99 11.84 -9.68
CA GLU A 75 -6.03 11.17 -8.80
C GLU A 75 -5.80 11.97 -7.51
N SER A 76 -5.72 13.30 -7.61
CA SER A 76 -5.54 14.17 -6.44
C SER A 76 -6.74 14.14 -5.47
N ALA A 77 -7.93 13.80 -5.94
CA ALA A 77 -9.12 13.68 -5.08
C ALA A 77 -9.11 12.40 -4.22
N PHE A 78 -8.22 11.44 -4.49
CA PHE A 78 -8.10 10.17 -3.76
C PHE A 78 -6.85 10.06 -2.92
N LEU A 79 -5.85 10.90 -3.17
CA LEU A 79 -4.66 10.99 -2.35
C LEU A 79 -4.97 11.93 -1.20
N LYS A 80 -4.90 11.41 0.02
CA LYS A 80 -4.88 12.26 1.23
C LYS A 80 -3.65 13.16 1.14
N ASP A 81 -3.73 14.36 1.70
CA ASP A 81 -2.60 15.30 1.73
C ASP A 81 -1.32 14.71 2.34
N ASN A 82 -1.47 13.64 3.11
CA ASN A 82 -0.44 12.95 3.87
C ASN A 82 0.11 11.67 3.19
N THR A 83 -0.21 11.42 1.90
CA THR A 83 0.31 10.26 1.16
C THR A 83 1.41 10.70 0.22
N ASP A 84 2.62 10.18 0.42
CA ASP A 84 3.73 10.31 -0.51
C ASP A 84 3.68 9.20 -1.57
N VAL A 85 3.91 9.55 -2.82
CA VAL A 85 3.86 8.63 -3.97
C VAL A 85 5.19 8.60 -4.70
N TYR A 86 5.66 7.39 -4.98
CA TYR A 86 6.93 7.14 -5.65
C TYR A 86 6.72 6.16 -6.81
N ASP A 87 7.38 6.40 -7.93
CA ASP A 87 7.46 5.49 -9.06
C ASP A 87 8.83 4.81 -9.08
N VAL A 88 8.85 3.49 -9.13
CA VAL A 88 10.02 2.68 -9.46
C VAL A 88 9.92 2.27 -10.92
N THR A 89 10.79 2.80 -11.76
CA THR A 89 10.81 2.57 -13.19
C THR A 89 11.98 1.67 -13.56
N PHE A 90 11.71 0.58 -14.28
CA PHE A 90 12.73 -0.33 -14.78
C PHE A 90 13.24 0.17 -16.12
N GLN A 91 14.57 0.19 -16.27
CA GLN A 91 15.22 0.50 -17.53
C GLN A 91 15.25 -0.75 -18.41
N THR A 92 14.15 -1.01 -19.12
CA THR A 92 14.00 -2.12 -20.06
C THR A 92 13.31 -1.63 -21.32
N GLU A 93 13.34 -2.41 -22.41
CA GLU A 93 12.63 -2.12 -23.66
C GLU A 93 11.13 -1.87 -23.47
N LYS A 94 10.53 -2.47 -22.42
CA LYS A 94 9.14 -2.16 -21.99
C LYS A 94 9.22 -1.55 -20.58
N SER A 95 8.91 -0.27 -20.48
CA SER A 95 8.88 0.45 -19.20
C SER A 95 7.85 -0.19 -18.27
N ILE A 96 8.34 -0.89 -17.23
CA ILE A 96 7.50 -1.37 -16.13
C ILE A 96 7.59 -0.33 -15.02
N LYS A 97 6.44 0.11 -14.52
CA LYS A 97 6.36 1.03 -13.38
C LYS A 97 5.69 0.33 -12.21
N ILE A 98 6.32 0.42 -11.05
CA ILE A 98 5.72 0.04 -9.77
C ILE A 98 5.48 1.31 -8.98
N LYS A 99 4.22 1.54 -8.61
CA LYS A 99 3.84 2.67 -7.76
C LYS A 99 3.94 2.26 -6.30
N ILE A 100 4.64 3.07 -5.51
CA ILE A 100 4.73 2.94 -4.06
C ILE A 100 3.99 4.12 -3.43
N GLU A 101 3.05 3.85 -2.56
CA GLU A 101 2.32 4.84 -1.77
C GLU A 101 2.68 4.67 -0.29
N VAL A 102 3.00 5.75 0.40
CA VAL A 102 3.30 5.75 1.83
C VAL A 102 2.39 6.75 2.52
N ASP A 103 1.46 6.25 3.35
CA ASP A 103 0.63 7.08 4.21
C ASP A 103 1.48 7.49 5.43
N THR A 104 1.82 8.78 5.51
CA THR A 104 2.71 9.34 6.54
C THR A 104 1.96 9.81 7.79
N CYS A 105 0.63 10.03 7.68
CA CYS A 105 -0.25 10.35 8.80
C CYS A 105 -1.47 9.42 8.82
N PRO A 106 -1.25 8.11 8.99
CA PRO A 106 -2.34 7.14 8.94
C PRO A 106 -3.30 7.29 10.12
N PRO A 107 -4.58 6.89 9.94
CA PRO A 107 -5.43 6.59 11.08
C PRO A 107 -4.81 5.43 11.86
N LEU A 108 -4.59 5.64 13.15
CA LEU A 108 -3.96 4.67 14.04
C LEU A 108 -4.97 3.57 14.47
N ASN A 109 -4.69 2.87 15.57
CA ASN A 109 -5.51 1.77 16.07
C ASN A 109 -5.67 0.60 15.09
N PHE A 110 -4.65 0.32 14.29
CA PHE A 110 -4.52 -0.89 13.50
C PHE A 110 -3.51 -1.85 14.15
N LYS A 111 -3.66 -3.13 13.85
CA LYS A 111 -2.75 -4.20 14.28
C LYS A 111 -1.91 -4.66 13.10
N THR A 112 -0.70 -5.10 13.41
CA THR A 112 0.20 -5.66 12.40
C THR A 112 0.62 -7.06 12.77
N GLU A 113 0.96 -7.85 11.76
CA GLU A 113 1.53 -9.18 11.89
C GLU A 113 2.77 -9.33 11.00
N GLN A 114 3.62 -10.30 11.31
CA GLN A 114 4.77 -10.63 10.48
C GLN A 114 4.39 -11.76 9.52
N LYS A 115 4.57 -11.52 8.23
CA LYS A 115 4.36 -12.50 7.15
C LYS A 115 5.68 -12.83 6.48
N LEU A 116 5.97 -14.11 6.29
CA LEU A 116 7.13 -14.54 5.54
C LEU A 116 6.85 -14.45 4.04
N LEU A 117 7.58 -13.60 3.33
CA LEU A 117 7.67 -13.65 1.88
C LEU A 117 8.72 -14.68 1.50
N LEU A 118 8.38 -15.64 0.62
CA LEU A 118 9.28 -16.74 0.25
C LEU A 118 10.04 -16.46 -1.04
N GLN A 119 9.47 -15.73 -1.98
CA GLN A 119 10.05 -15.47 -3.29
C GLN A 119 10.01 -13.98 -3.64
N PRO A 120 10.98 -13.46 -4.41
CA PRO A 120 12.20 -14.13 -4.93
C PRO A 120 13.26 -14.40 -3.85
N HIS A 121 13.20 -13.70 -2.72
CA HIS A 121 14.07 -13.88 -1.56
C HIS A 121 13.23 -13.96 -0.30
N SER A 122 13.63 -14.81 0.64
CA SER A 122 12.91 -14.97 1.90
C SER A 122 13.20 -13.82 2.87
N PHE A 123 12.16 -13.11 3.31
CA PHE A 123 12.24 -12.12 4.37
C PHE A 123 10.90 -11.90 5.08
N MET A 124 10.97 -11.40 6.31
CA MET A 124 9.77 -11.07 7.07
C MET A 124 9.24 -9.70 6.66
N THR A 125 7.96 -9.66 6.29
CA THR A 125 7.23 -8.44 5.92
C THR A 125 6.25 -8.11 7.02
N ARG A 126 6.28 -6.89 7.53
CA ARG A 126 5.23 -6.41 8.43
C ARG A 126 4.01 -6.02 7.61
N CYS A 127 2.88 -6.63 7.89
CA CYS A 127 1.61 -6.40 7.21
C CYS A 127 0.53 -6.00 8.20
N PHE A 128 -0.50 -5.30 7.73
CA PHE A 128 -1.75 -5.18 8.50
C PHE A 128 -2.36 -6.56 8.70
N THR A 129 -3.06 -6.76 9.82
CA THR A 129 -3.87 -7.97 10.00
C THR A 129 -5.06 -7.97 9.04
N LEU A 130 -5.61 -9.16 8.73
CA LEU A 130 -6.77 -9.26 7.83
C LEU A 130 -7.98 -8.42 8.27
N PRO A 131 -8.35 -8.36 9.57
CA PRO A 131 -9.44 -7.49 10.03
C PRO A 131 -9.20 -6.02 9.75
N ASP A 132 -7.96 -5.54 9.87
CA ASP A 132 -7.58 -4.15 9.60
C ASP A 132 -7.55 -3.85 8.10
N LEU A 133 -7.08 -4.80 7.28
CA LEU A 133 -7.16 -4.71 5.81
C LEU A 133 -8.63 -4.59 5.36
N PHE A 134 -9.52 -5.37 5.99
CA PHE A 134 -10.95 -5.31 5.71
C PHE A 134 -11.55 -3.96 6.12
N ALA A 135 -11.19 -3.41 7.29
CA ALA A 135 -11.61 -2.09 7.74
C ALA A 135 -11.23 -1.00 6.72
N GLY A 136 -9.99 -1.04 6.22
CA GLY A 136 -9.53 -0.14 5.15
C GLY A 136 -10.33 -0.27 3.86
N LYS A 137 -10.73 -1.49 3.47
CA LYS A 137 -11.56 -1.75 2.29
C LYS A 137 -12.99 -1.24 2.49
N MET A 138 -13.60 -1.50 3.65
CA MET A 138 -14.93 -1.00 3.98
C MET A 138 -14.98 0.53 3.96
N HIS A 139 -14.00 1.19 4.56
CA HIS A 139 -13.88 2.63 4.50
C HIS A 139 -13.81 3.13 3.04
N ALA A 140 -12.98 2.50 2.20
CA ALA A 140 -12.87 2.87 0.79
C ALA A 140 -14.17 2.68 0.01
N LEU A 141 -14.97 1.64 0.31
CA LEU A 141 -16.27 1.39 -0.31
C LEU A 141 -17.30 2.46 0.05
N VAL A 142 -17.30 2.91 1.31
CA VAL A 142 -18.29 3.88 1.81
C VAL A 142 -17.95 5.31 1.38
N TYR A 143 -16.68 5.70 1.47
CA TYR A 143 -16.27 7.11 1.34
C TYR A 143 -15.68 7.48 -0.02
N ARG A 144 -15.31 6.50 -0.88
CA ARG A 144 -14.88 6.86 -2.24
C ARG A 144 -16.05 7.38 -3.04
N THR A 145 -15.95 8.64 -3.46
CA THR A 145 -16.92 9.24 -4.38
C THR A 145 -16.68 8.71 -5.80
N TRP A 146 -17.61 7.91 -6.28
CA TRP A 146 -17.58 7.31 -7.62
C TRP A 146 -18.12 8.32 -8.64
N LYS A 147 -17.36 9.34 -9.00
CA LYS A 147 -17.86 10.42 -9.89
C LYS A 147 -18.33 9.93 -11.26
N ASN A 148 -17.68 8.93 -11.87
CA ASN A 148 -18.07 8.44 -13.21
C ASN A 148 -17.85 6.94 -13.45
N ARG A 149 -17.27 6.18 -12.52
CA ARG A 149 -16.97 4.77 -12.72
C ARG A 149 -16.82 4.01 -11.40
N VAL A 150 -17.74 3.12 -11.10
CA VAL A 150 -17.61 2.15 -10.01
C VAL A 150 -16.40 1.25 -10.29
N LYS A 151 -15.45 1.20 -9.37
CA LYS A 151 -14.30 0.29 -9.50
C LYS A 151 -14.72 -1.10 -8.99
N GLY A 152 -15.07 -2.00 -9.89
CA GLY A 152 -15.47 -3.37 -9.57
C GLY A 152 -14.48 -4.12 -8.68
N ARG A 153 -13.20 -3.73 -8.68
CA ARG A 153 -12.17 -4.31 -7.82
C ARG A 153 -12.46 -4.17 -6.31
N ASP A 154 -13.11 -3.08 -5.90
CA ASP A 154 -13.41 -2.88 -4.47
C ASP A 154 -14.54 -3.80 -4.01
N TRP A 155 -15.53 -4.03 -4.87
CA TRP A 155 -16.60 -5.01 -4.64
C TRP A 155 -16.08 -6.46 -4.68
N TYR A 156 -15.17 -6.76 -5.59
CA TYR A 156 -14.50 -8.05 -5.65
C TYR A 156 -13.73 -8.36 -4.35
N ASP A 157 -13.02 -7.36 -3.83
CA ASP A 157 -12.31 -7.49 -2.56
C ASP A 157 -13.27 -7.70 -1.39
N LEU A 158 -14.41 -6.96 -1.36
CA LEU A 158 -15.45 -7.14 -0.34
C LEU A 158 -15.98 -8.58 -0.36
N GLU A 159 -16.35 -9.07 -1.55
CA GLU A 159 -16.81 -10.45 -1.72
C GLU A 159 -15.79 -11.45 -1.19
N TRP A 160 -14.50 -11.22 -1.49
CA TRP A 160 -13.42 -12.08 -1.01
C TRP A 160 -13.37 -12.12 0.53
N TYR A 161 -13.44 -10.96 1.22
CA TYR A 161 -13.44 -10.92 2.69
C TYR A 161 -14.64 -11.64 3.28
N VAL A 162 -15.83 -11.42 2.75
CA VAL A 162 -17.06 -12.06 3.21
C VAL A 162 -17.00 -13.58 2.99
N ARG A 163 -16.58 -14.01 1.80
CA ARG A 163 -16.47 -15.44 1.46
C ARG A 163 -15.46 -16.19 2.34
N ASN A 164 -14.41 -15.51 2.78
CA ASN A 164 -13.40 -16.07 3.68
C ASN A 164 -13.73 -15.87 5.16
N ASN A 165 -14.94 -15.38 5.49
CA ASN A 165 -15.38 -15.13 6.88
C ASN A 165 -14.39 -14.28 7.68
N VAL A 166 -13.75 -13.29 7.05
CA VAL A 166 -12.81 -12.41 7.74
C VAL A 166 -13.60 -11.46 8.65
N PRO A 167 -13.26 -11.39 9.95
CA PRO A 167 -13.91 -10.43 10.85
C PRO A 167 -13.47 -9.00 10.51
N LEU A 168 -14.37 -8.04 10.71
CA LEU A 168 -14.08 -6.62 10.52
C LEU A 168 -13.54 -6.02 11.82
N ASP A 169 -12.40 -5.30 11.77
CA ASP A 169 -11.96 -4.49 12.91
C ASP A 169 -12.74 -3.16 12.94
N PHE A 170 -13.78 -3.12 13.78
CA PHE A 170 -14.63 -1.93 13.94
C PHE A 170 -13.88 -0.76 14.59
N THR A 171 -12.89 -1.02 15.44
CA THR A 171 -12.10 0.02 16.10
C THR A 171 -11.28 0.78 15.07
N HIS A 172 -10.56 0.07 14.21
CA HIS A 172 -9.81 0.69 13.12
C HIS A 172 -10.73 1.35 12.08
N LEU A 173 -11.88 0.73 11.75
CA LEU A 173 -12.85 1.34 10.85
C LEU A 173 -13.37 2.68 11.41
N ALA A 174 -13.75 2.71 12.69
CA ALA A 174 -14.22 3.94 13.33
C ALA A 174 -13.14 5.05 13.32
N GLU A 175 -11.87 4.70 13.56
CA GLU A 175 -10.75 5.62 13.48
C GLU A 175 -10.58 6.20 12.08
N ARG A 176 -10.69 5.36 11.05
CA ARG A 176 -10.63 5.80 9.65
C ARG A 176 -11.79 6.74 9.28
N CYS A 177 -12.98 6.50 9.83
CA CYS A 177 -14.17 7.33 9.57
C CYS A 177 -14.09 8.71 10.25
N ARG A 178 -13.31 8.87 11.32
CA ARG A 178 -13.12 10.16 12.01
C ARG A 178 -12.28 11.17 11.23
N GLN A 179 -11.59 10.72 10.18
CA GLN A 179 -10.76 11.60 9.33
C GLN A 179 -11.57 12.32 8.24
N PHE A 180 -12.87 12.09 8.18
CA PHE A 180 -13.85 12.71 7.28
C PHE A 180 -14.97 13.29 8.15
#